data_8e568c9036dad15939f65f02c2b0e570
#
_entry.id   8e568c9036dad15939f65f02c2b0e570
#
_cell.length_a   1.000
_cell.length_b   1.000
_cell.length_c   1.000
_cell.angle_alpha   90.00
_cell.angle_beta   90.00
_cell.angle_gamma   90.00
#
_symmetry.space_group_name_H-M   'P 1'
#
loop_
_entity.id
_entity.type
_entity.pdbx_description
1 polymer ?
#
loop_
_entity_poly.entity_id
_entity_poly.type
_entity_poly.pdbx_seq_one_letter_code
_entity_poly.pdbx_strand_id
1 'polypeptide(L)'
;MSRTILIVDDDKVSLRLLKSYLEKYQYEVRSADDGHSFLAEFELYKDDLCLVILDVMLPDTDGFILCQTVRQQSKIPIIMLTASSDDTDRIVGLELGADDYIAKPYNPRELLARIKAVHRRTNFSNASDKARFLCFSGFTMDLLERQLTDAEGATVLLTSMDFNLLRFFAEHAGETLDRTQLMEQTRGRDLGPLDRSLDVQISRLRLRLQDDGKNPTLIKTVRGSGYVFSTDVSKLDDAPSASAVSMLVRPMGSKNPIH
;
A
#
# COMPACT_ATOMS: atom_id res chain seq x y z
N MET A 1 -3.93 16.12 12.34
CA MET A 1 -3.97 15.17 11.21
C MET A 1 -5.32 15.36 10.54
N SER A 2 -5.35 15.51 9.23
CA SER A 2 -6.58 15.59 8.45
C SER A 2 -7.43 14.33 8.69
N ARG A 3 -8.74 14.49 8.74
CA ARG A 3 -9.72 13.40 8.84
C ARG A 3 -10.75 13.47 7.71
N THR A 4 -10.40 14.13 6.61
CA THR A 4 -11.29 14.31 5.48
C THR A 4 -11.23 13.10 4.57
N ILE A 5 -12.38 12.49 4.30
CA ILE A 5 -12.55 11.36 3.38
C ILE A 5 -13.34 11.86 2.17
N LEU A 6 -12.86 11.55 0.96
CA LEU A 6 -13.61 11.78 -0.27
C LEU A 6 -14.22 10.46 -0.74
N ILE A 7 -15.53 10.47 -1.02
CA ILE A 7 -16.29 9.29 -1.45
C ILE A 7 -16.93 9.58 -2.80
N VAL A 8 -16.85 8.65 -3.73
CA VAL A 8 -17.65 8.66 -4.96
C VAL A 8 -18.50 7.40 -5.05
N ASP A 9 -19.79 7.59 -5.30
CA ASP A 9 -20.79 6.54 -5.51
C ASP A 9 -21.99 7.18 -6.20
N ASP A 10 -22.55 6.58 -7.24
CA ASP A 10 -23.70 7.11 -7.96
C ASP A 10 -25.03 6.98 -7.20
N ASP A 11 -25.08 6.07 -6.21
CA ASP A 11 -26.21 5.94 -5.31
C ASP A 11 -26.21 7.02 -4.22
N LYS A 12 -26.99 8.08 -4.46
CA LYS A 12 -27.14 9.21 -3.52
C LYS A 12 -27.67 8.80 -2.14
N VAL A 13 -28.40 7.69 -2.04
CA VAL A 13 -28.89 7.17 -0.76
C VAL A 13 -27.74 6.56 0.04
N SER A 14 -26.95 5.70 -0.61
CA SER A 14 -25.74 5.11 -0.05
C SER A 14 -24.74 6.18 0.40
N LEU A 15 -24.47 7.17 -0.45
CA LEU A 15 -23.60 8.31 -0.11
C LEU A 15 -24.06 9.03 1.15
N ARG A 16 -25.34 9.37 1.23
CA ARG A 16 -25.91 10.10 2.39
C ARG A 16 -25.81 9.29 3.68
N LEU A 17 -26.14 7.99 3.60
CA LEU A 17 -26.06 7.09 4.75
C LEU A 17 -24.62 6.90 5.22
N LEU A 18 -23.71 6.68 4.29
CA LEU A 18 -22.30 6.49 4.61
C LEU A 18 -21.67 7.76 5.16
N LYS A 19 -21.95 8.91 4.57
CA LYS A 19 -21.52 10.22 5.08
C LYS A 19 -21.99 10.41 6.53
N SER A 20 -23.30 10.30 6.79
CA SER A 20 -23.86 10.43 8.15
C SER A 20 -23.27 9.43 9.12
N TYR A 21 -22.92 8.24 8.66
CA TYR A 21 -22.30 7.22 9.51
C TYR A 21 -20.86 7.59 9.87
N LEU A 22 -20.03 8.01 8.92
CA LEU A 22 -18.62 8.35 9.15
C LEU A 22 -18.47 9.66 9.96
N GLU A 23 -19.37 10.63 9.77
CA GLU A 23 -19.40 11.88 10.55
C GLU A 23 -19.61 11.62 12.07
N LYS A 24 -20.37 10.58 12.45
CA LYS A 24 -20.49 10.14 13.86
C LYS A 24 -19.16 9.71 14.49
N TYR A 25 -18.20 9.33 13.66
CA TYR A 25 -16.85 8.93 14.07
C TYR A 25 -15.81 10.03 13.82
N GLN A 26 -16.27 11.29 13.70
CA GLN A 26 -15.42 12.47 13.57
C GLN A 26 -14.60 12.52 12.28
N TYR A 27 -15.08 11.91 11.20
CA TYR A 27 -14.54 12.13 9.86
C TYR A 27 -15.29 13.30 9.22
N GLU A 28 -14.58 14.17 8.52
CA GLU A 28 -15.18 15.08 7.56
C GLU A 28 -15.37 14.33 6.25
N VAL A 29 -16.56 14.39 5.65
CA VAL A 29 -16.86 13.62 4.45
C VAL A 29 -17.27 14.53 3.31
N ARG A 30 -16.48 14.50 2.25
CA ARG A 30 -16.80 15.04 0.94
C ARG A 30 -17.33 13.93 0.06
N SER A 31 -18.23 14.25 -0.84
CA SER A 31 -18.88 13.26 -1.70
C SER A 31 -19.10 13.78 -3.10
N ALA A 32 -18.91 12.89 -4.05
CA ALA A 32 -19.18 13.06 -5.47
C ALA A 32 -20.15 11.96 -5.94
N ASP A 33 -20.96 12.22 -6.96
CA ASP A 33 -21.91 11.25 -7.52
C ASP A 33 -21.53 10.78 -8.93
N ASP A 34 -20.39 11.27 -9.46
CA ASP A 34 -19.78 10.83 -10.71
C ASP A 34 -18.26 11.05 -10.70
N GLY A 35 -17.55 10.52 -11.69
CA GLY A 35 -16.11 10.61 -11.78
C GLY A 35 -15.60 12.01 -12.07
N HIS A 36 -16.35 12.82 -12.82
CA HIS A 36 -15.97 14.19 -13.13
C HIS A 36 -15.98 15.07 -11.87
N SER A 37 -17.06 15.04 -11.11
CA SER A 37 -17.16 15.76 -9.83
C SER A 37 -16.15 15.23 -8.79
N PHE A 38 -15.87 13.91 -8.79
CA PHE A 38 -14.84 13.34 -7.96
C PHE A 38 -13.45 13.93 -8.25
N LEU A 39 -13.04 14.00 -9.52
CA LEU A 39 -11.74 14.55 -9.89
C LEU A 39 -11.62 16.03 -9.54
N ALA A 40 -12.70 16.81 -9.70
CA ALA A 40 -12.72 18.21 -9.31
C ALA A 40 -12.53 18.38 -7.77
N GLU A 41 -13.27 17.61 -6.97
CA GLU A 41 -13.13 17.61 -5.51
C GLU A 41 -11.74 17.10 -5.07
N PHE A 42 -11.22 16.07 -5.73
CA PHE A 42 -9.90 15.54 -5.44
C PHE A 42 -8.81 16.59 -5.66
N GLU A 43 -8.78 17.27 -6.81
CA GLU A 43 -7.78 18.30 -7.10
C GLU A 43 -7.86 19.48 -6.12
N LEU A 44 -9.04 19.84 -5.68
CA LEU A 44 -9.25 20.95 -4.76
C LEU A 44 -8.78 20.64 -3.33
N TYR A 45 -8.89 19.38 -2.89
CA TYR A 45 -8.69 18.99 -1.49
C TYR A 45 -7.63 17.91 -1.26
N LYS A 46 -6.86 17.50 -2.29
CA LYS A 46 -5.91 16.38 -2.20
C LYS A 46 -4.92 16.45 -1.04
N ASP A 47 -4.52 17.66 -0.63
CA ASP A 47 -3.58 17.85 0.49
C ASP A 47 -4.25 17.68 1.87
N ASP A 48 -5.56 17.81 1.93
CA ASP A 48 -6.37 17.66 3.15
C ASP A 48 -7.04 16.28 3.26
N LEU A 49 -7.03 15.50 2.19
CA LEU A 49 -7.64 14.17 2.21
C LEU A 49 -6.76 13.17 2.94
N CYS A 50 -7.37 12.35 3.76
CA CYS A 50 -6.71 11.24 4.45
C CYS A 50 -7.01 9.87 3.84
N LEU A 51 -8.09 9.77 3.05
CA LEU A 51 -8.52 8.53 2.39
C LEU A 51 -9.52 8.85 1.27
N VAL A 52 -9.52 8.02 0.25
CA VAL A 52 -10.49 8.04 -0.84
C VAL A 52 -11.25 6.72 -0.86
N ILE A 53 -12.57 6.78 -1.09
CA ILE A 53 -13.44 5.62 -1.28
C ILE A 53 -14.05 5.73 -2.69
N LEU A 54 -13.78 4.76 -3.54
CA LEU A 54 -14.19 4.74 -4.95
C LEU A 54 -15.17 3.60 -5.22
N ASP A 55 -16.34 3.92 -5.74
CA ASP A 55 -17.15 2.91 -6.41
C ASP A 55 -16.49 2.52 -7.75
N VAL A 56 -16.54 1.24 -8.07
CA VAL A 56 -16.08 0.72 -9.37
C VAL A 56 -17.03 1.14 -10.47
N MET A 57 -18.34 1.07 -10.23
CA MET A 57 -19.36 1.31 -11.23
C MET A 57 -19.89 2.75 -11.11
N LEU A 58 -19.42 3.64 -11.99
CA LEU A 58 -19.89 5.03 -12.06
C LEU A 58 -20.53 5.29 -13.42
N PRO A 59 -21.47 6.27 -13.54
CA PRO A 59 -22.23 6.50 -14.77
C PRO A 59 -21.39 7.04 -15.93
N ASP A 60 -20.28 7.72 -15.63
CA ASP A 60 -19.46 8.45 -16.61
C ASP A 60 -18.06 7.84 -16.78
N THR A 61 -17.61 7.01 -15.88
CA THR A 61 -16.26 6.40 -15.91
C THR A 61 -16.21 5.14 -15.07
N ASP A 62 -15.11 4.39 -15.21
CA ASP A 62 -14.78 3.24 -14.38
C ASP A 62 -13.95 3.70 -13.17
N GLY A 63 -14.32 3.26 -11.95
CA GLY A 63 -13.59 3.57 -10.73
C GLY A 63 -12.13 3.09 -10.75
N PHE A 64 -11.81 2.08 -11.55
CA PHE A 64 -10.43 1.65 -11.79
C PHE A 64 -9.59 2.72 -12.48
N ILE A 65 -10.18 3.43 -13.45
CA ILE A 65 -9.53 4.56 -14.15
C ILE A 65 -9.27 5.69 -13.15
N LEU A 66 -10.25 5.99 -12.29
CA LEU A 66 -10.07 6.99 -11.23
C LEU A 66 -8.97 6.59 -10.25
N CYS A 67 -8.91 5.32 -9.86
CA CYS A 67 -7.86 4.80 -9.00
C CYS A 67 -6.47 5.02 -9.63
N GLN A 68 -6.29 4.68 -10.91
CA GLN A 68 -5.04 4.92 -11.62
C GLN A 68 -4.69 6.42 -11.68
N THR A 69 -5.68 7.26 -11.99
CA THR A 69 -5.49 8.72 -12.09
C THR A 69 -5.01 9.30 -10.77
N VAL A 70 -5.63 8.91 -9.66
CA VAL A 70 -5.20 9.33 -8.31
C VAL A 70 -3.80 8.82 -8.01
N ARG A 71 -3.47 7.57 -8.38
CA ARG A 71 -2.15 6.98 -8.12
C ARG A 71 -1.01 7.61 -8.90
N GLN A 72 -1.26 8.20 -10.05
CA GLN A 72 -0.24 8.93 -10.80
C GLN A 72 0.27 10.17 -10.06
N GLN A 73 -0.52 10.75 -9.16
CA GLN A 73 -0.23 12.02 -8.51
C GLN A 73 -0.28 11.98 -6.97
N SER A 74 -0.77 10.90 -6.36
CA SER A 74 -0.93 10.82 -4.91
C SER A 74 -0.71 9.41 -4.35
N LYS A 75 -0.20 9.36 -3.12
CA LYS A 75 -0.06 8.14 -2.30
C LYS A 75 -1.22 7.96 -1.32
N ILE A 76 -2.26 8.79 -1.43
CA ILE A 76 -3.43 8.73 -0.54
C ILE A 76 -4.02 7.31 -0.53
N PRO A 77 -4.41 6.77 0.63
CA PRO A 77 -5.06 5.47 0.69
C PRO A 77 -6.37 5.44 -0.11
N ILE A 78 -6.59 4.35 -0.86
CA ILE A 78 -7.81 4.13 -1.66
C ILE A 78 -8.46 2.83 -1.24
N ILE A 79 -9.76 2.89 -0.91
CA ILE A 79 -10.64 1.73 -0.72
C ILE A 79 -11.61 1.68 -1.89
N MET A 80 -11.65 0.57 -2.62
CA MET A 80 -12.62 0.36 -3.70
C MET A 80 -13.89 -0.30 -3.18
N LEU A 81 -15.05 0.16 -3.65
CA LEU A 81 -16.34 -0.50 -3.46
C LEU A 81 -16.75 -1.18 -4.76
N THR A 82 -17.14 -2.44 -4.72
CA THR A 82 -17.51 -3.20 -5.94
C THR A 82 -18.80 -3.97 -5.76
N ALA A 83 -19.60 -4.07 -6.82
CA ALA A 83 -20.76 -4.95 -6.86
C ALA A 83 -20.38 -6.43 -7.02
N SER A 84 -19.16 -6.71 -7.51
CA SER A 84 -18.69 -8.08 -7.73
C SER A 84 -17.94 -8.59 -6.51
N SER A 85 -18.27 -9.79 -6.08
CA SER A 85 -17.49 -10.59 -5.13
C SER A 85 -16.43 -11.44 -5.87
N ASP A 86 -16.25 -11.23 -7.19
CA ASP A 86 -15.32 -12.01 -7.99
C ASP A 86 -13.87 -11.63 -7.64
N ASP A 87 -13.06 -12.67 -7.42
CA ASP A 87 -11.64 -12.52 -7.14
C ASP A 87 -10.89 -11.80 -8.28
N THR A 88 -11.41 -11.82 -9.51
CA THR A 88 -10.82 -11.18 -10.67
C THR A 88 -10.83 -9.65 -10.55
N ASP A 89 -11.98 -9.05 -10.24
CA ASP A 89 -12.11 -7.58 -10.08
C ASP A 89 -11.26 -7.08 -8.91
N ARG A 90 -11.21 -7.89 -7.86
CA ARG A 90 -10.39 -7.63 -6.69
C ARG A 90 -8.90 -7.65 -7.00
N ILE A 91 -8.45 -8.62 -7.80
CA ILE A 91 -7.05 -8.72 -8.26
C ILE A 91 -6.70 -7.49 -9.11
N VAL A 92 -7.54 -7.16 -10.08
CA VAL A 92 -7.36 -5.98 -10.96
C VAL A 92 -7.25 -4.70 -10.15
N GLY A 93 -8.16 -4.45 -9.21
CA GLY A 93 -8.13 -3.24 -8.38
C GLY A 93 -6.88 -3.11 -7.54
N LEU A 94 -6.37 -4.24 -7.03
CA LEU A 94 -5.12 -4.25 -6.27
C LEU A 94 -3.91 -4.02 -7.17
N GLU A 95 -3.89 -4.57 -8.38
CA GLU A 95 -2.84 -4.32 -9.38
C GLU A 95 -2.82 -2.84 -9.78
N LEU A 96 -3.97 -2.19 -9.86
CA LEU A 96 -4.10 -0.78 -10.17
C LEU A 96 -3.76 0.17 -9.00
N GLY A 97 -3.50 -0.39 -7.81
CA GLY A 97 -2.98 0.38 -6.68
C GLY A 97 -3.96 0.71 -5.57
N ALA A 98 -5.15 0.12 -5.54
CA ALA A 98 -6.04 0.22 -4.37
C ALA A 98 -5.39 -0.41 -3.12
N ASP A 99 -5.66 0.17 -1.96
CA ASP A 99 -5.15 -0.32 -0.68
C ASP A 99 -6.09 -1.35 -0.04
N ASP A 100 -7.38 -1.30 -0.32
CA ASP A 100 -8.35 -2.31 0.12
C ASP A 100 -9.56 -2.36 -0.81
N TYR A 101 -10.38 -3.40 -0.65
CA TYR A 101 -11.52 -3.73 -1.48
C TYR A 101 -12.69 -4.21 -0.62
N ILE A 102 -13.91 -3.71 -0.90
CA ILE A 102 -15.11 -4.11 -0.18
C ILE A 102 -16.22 -4.40 -1.19
N ALA A 103 -16.80 -5.60 -1.10
CA ALA A 103 -17.95 -5.97 -1.92
C ALA A 103 -19.24 -5.32 -1.40
N LYS A 104 -20.07 -4.80 -2.30
CA LYS A 104 -21.45 -4.36 -2.04
C LYS A 104 -22.38 -5.58 -2.08
N PRO A 105 -23.37 -5.70 -1.18
CA PRO A 105 -23.65 -4.81 -0.06
C PRO A 105 -22.68 -5.02 1.10
N TYR A 106 -22.18 -3.94 1.71
CA TYR A 106 -21.25 -4.00 2.83
C TYR A 106 -21.88 -3.53 4.14
N ASN A 107 -21.31 -3.99 5.24
CA ASN A 107 -21.66 -3.46 6.55
C ASN A 107 -20.85 -2.16 6.82
N PRO A 108 -21.50 -1.03 7.15
CA PRO A 108 -20.80 0.22 7.48
C PRO A 108 -19.76 0.07 8.61
N ARG A 109 -19.97 -0.87 9.54
CA ARG A 109 -19.00 -1.18 10.60
C ARG A 109 -17.74 -1.83 10.04
N GLU A 110 -17.88 -2.68 9.02
CA GLU A 110 -16.74 -3.29 8.33
C GLU A 110 -15.94 -2.23 7.61
N LEU A 111 -16.60 -1.37 6.82
CA LEU A 111 -15.92 -0.28 6.12
C LEU A 111 -15.17 0.63 7.12
N LEU A 112 -15.79 1.01 8.24
CA LEU A 112 -15.12 1.79 9.28
C LEU A 112 -13.91 1.06 9.88
N ALA A 113 -14.00 -0.25 10.10
CA ALA A 113 -12.87 -1.04 10.61
C ALA A 113 -11.71 -1.04 9.61
N ARG A 114 -11.99 -1.14 8.30
CA ARG A 114 -10.99 -1.07 7.22
C ARG A 114 -10.40 0.33 7.09
N ILE A 115 -11.20 1.38 7.16
CA ILE A 115 -10.71 2.78 7.22
C ILE A 115 -9.72 2.93 8.37
N LYS A 116 -10.08 2.49 9.58
CA LYS A 116 -9.20 2.55 10.75
C LYS A 116 -7.93 1.71 10.57
N ALA A 117 -8.03 0.55 9.93
CA ALA A 117 -6.88 -0.31 9.66
C ALA A 117 -5.91 0.35 8.67
N VAL A 118 -6.43 0.96 7.60
CA VAL A 118 -5.64 1.74 6.64
C VAL A 118 -4.97 2.93 7.34
N HIS A 119 -5.71 3.72 8.11
CA HIS A 119 -5.14 4.84 8.88
C HIS A 119 -4.07 4.40 9.90
N ARG A 120 -4.30 3.30 10.60
CA ARG A 120 -3.31 2.78 11.55
C ARG A 120 -2.00 2.46 10.83
N ARG A 121 -2.07 1.85 9.63
CA ARG A 121 -0.91 1.51 8.81
C ARG A 121 -0.17 2.75 8.30
N THR A 122 -0.88 3.82 7.99
CA THR A 122 -0.27 5.10 7.61
C THR A 122 0.35 5.84 8.80
N ASN A 123 -0.13 5.57 10.03
CA ASN A 123 0.29 6.25 11.27
C ASN A 123 1.24 5.41 12.14
N PHE A 124 1.71 4.22 11.71
CA PHE A 124 2.71 3.44 12.44
C PHE A 124 4.11 4.08 12.38
N SER A 125 4.18 5.37 12.65
CA SER A 125 5.43 6.13 12.82
C SER A 125 5.68 6.52 14.27
N ASN A 126 5.16 5.77 15.26
CA ASN A 126 5.45 6.09 16.65
C ASN A 126 5.66 4.86 17.50
N ALA A 127 6.88 4.77 17.92
CA ALA A 127 7.47 4.18 19.12
C ALA A 127 8.36 2.94 18.87
N SER A 128 9.62 3.16 19.15
CA SER A 128 10.66 2.30 19.68
C SER A 128 11.79 1.76 18.80
N ASP A 129 11.92 2.14 17.52
CA ASP A 129 13.22 1.96 16.86
C ASP A 129 13.72 3.28 16.30
N LYS A 130 14.91 3.73 16.72
CA LYS A 130 15.49 5.06 16.46
C LYS A 130 15.86 5.32 15.01
N ALA A 131 15.89 4.30 14.15
CA ALA A 131 16.28 4.47 12.76
C ALA A 131 15.19 5.14 11.92
N ARG A 132 15.52 6.26 11.29
CA ARG A 132 14.66 6.93 10.33
C ARG A 132 14.72 6.29 8.95
N PHE A 133 15.89 5.77 8.56
CA PHE A 133 16.12 5.23 7.24
C PHE A 133 16.46 3.74 7.29
N LEU A 134 15.90 2.97 6.34
CA LEU A 134 16.28 1.60 6.04
C LEU A 134 16.90 1.58 4.65
N CYS A 135 18.16 1.12 4.55
CA CYS A 135 18.91 1.08 3.31
C CYS A 135 19.20 -0.36 2.92
N PHE A 136 18.90 -0.76 1.70
CA PHE A 136 19.11 -2.12 1.18
C PHE A 136 19.23 -2.11 -0.34
N SER A 137 20.15 -2.87 -0.89
CA SER A 137 20.30 -3.11 -2.34
C SER A 137 20.19 -1.86 -3.22
N GLY A 138 20.74 -0.74 -2.78
CA GLY A 138 20.65 0.55 -3.50
C GLY A 138 19.38 1.35 -3.24
N PHE A 139 18.42 0.84 -2.49
CA PHE A 139 17.24 1.59 -2.10
C PHE A 139 17.43 2.25 -0.73
N THR A 140 16.83 3.43 -0.57
CA THR A 140 16.71 4.14 0.70
C THR A 140 15.24 4.36 1.02
N MET A 141 14.79 3.82 2.13
CA MET A 141 13.42 3.93 2.62
C MET A 141 13.37 4.93 3.79
N ASP A 142 12.78 6.10 3.59
CA ASP A 142 12.50 7.06 4.66
C ASP A 142 11.18 6.68 5.35
N LEU A 143 11.28 6.26 6.61
CA LEU A 143 10.13 5.81 7.39
C LEU A 143 9.24 6.98 7.84
N LEU A 144 9.81 8.20 7.97
CA LEU A 144 9.07 9.40 8.37
C LEU A 144 8.27 9.97 7.20
N GLU A 145 8.95 10.19 6.06
CA GLU A 145 8.32 10.74 4.84
C GLU A 145 7.55 9.67 4.04
N ARG A 146 7.66 8.39 4.46
CA ARG A 146 7.06 7.24 3.77
C ARG A 146 7.43 7.19 2.29
N GLN A 147 8.69 7.37 2.01
CA GLN A 147 9.24 7.44 0.66
C GLN A 147 10.30 6.37 0.44
N LEU A 148 10.32 5.80 -0.76
CA LEU A 148 11.40 4.94 -1.23
C LEU A 148 12.12 5.66 -2.36
N THR A 149 13.45 5.72 -2.30
CA THR A 149 14.30 6.22 -3.39
C THR A 149 15.23 5.11 -3.86
N ASP A 150 15.53 5.08 -5.16
CA ASP A 150 16.53 4.17 -5.73
C ASP A 150 17.96 4.73 -5.60
N ALA A 151 18.93 4.01 -6.16
CA ALA A 151 20.34 4.37 -6.10
C ALA A 151 20.67 5.69 -6.84
N GLU A 152 19.87 6.06 -7.82
CA GLU A 152 19.96 7.30 -8.59
C GLU A 152 19.26 8.47 -7.91
N GLY A 153 18.60 8.23 -6.76
CA GLY A 153 17.83 9.21 -6.01
C GLY A 153 16.42 9.48 -6.56
N ALA A 154 15.98 8.66 -7.52
CA ALA A 154 14.62 8.78 -8.05
C ALA A 154 13.60 8.16 -7.08
N THR A 155 12.43 8.79 -6.95
CA THR A 155 11.36 8.28 -6.09
C THR A 155 10.68 7.09 -6.73
N VAL A 156 10.65 5.95 -6.01
CA VAL A 156 9.87 4.77 -6.37
C VAL A 156 8.47 4.92 -5.78
N LEU A 157 7.47 4.98 -6.66
CA LEU A 157 6.07 5.13 -6.23
C LEU A 157 5.56 3.82 -5.62
N LEU A 158 5.27 3.84 -4.33
CA LEU A 158 4.64 2.76 -3.59
C LEU A 158 3.27 3.20 -3.07
N THR A 159 2.31 2.28 -3.08
CA THR A 159 1.07 2.48 -2.30
C THR A 159 1.39 2.40 -0.81
N SER A 160 0.48 2.88 0.04
CA SER A 160 0.64 2.76 1.49
C SER A 160 0.80 1.30 1.94
N MET A 161 0.13 0.37 1.25
CA MET A 161 0.26 -1.07 1.53
C MET A 161 1.60 -1.63 1.11
N ASP A 162 2.06 -1.30 -0.12
CA ASP A 162 3.37 -1.76 -0.60
C ASP A 162 4.49 -1.24 0.30
N PHE A 163 4.39 0.03 0.74
CA PHE A 163 5.35 0.61 1.67
C PHE A 163 5.39 -0.16 3.00
N ASN A 164 4.22 -0.46 3.60
CA ASN A 164 4.17 -1.20 4.86
C ASN A 164 4.66 -2.64 4.71
N LEU A 165 4.32 -3.30 3.61
CA LEU A 165 4.80 -4.65 3.31
C LEU A 165 6.32 -4.67 3.15
N LEU A 166 6.88 -3.71 2.38
CA LEU A 166 8.31 -3.58 2.19
C LEU A 166 9.04 -3.26 3.51
N ARG A 167 8.49 -2.34 4.31
CA ARG A 167 9.01 -2.04 5.65
C ARG A 167 9.07 -3.29 6.52
N PHE A 168 7.98 -4.06 6.57
CA PHE A 168 7.93 -5.29 7.35
C PHE A 168 8.96 -6.31 6.89
N PHE A 169 9.15 -6.47 5.58
CA PHE A 169 10.23 -7.28 5.03
C PHE A 169 11.61 -6.78 5.43
N ALA A 170 11.86 -5.48 5.36
CA ALA A 170 13.14 -4.88 5.69
C ALA A 170 13.47 -4.97 7.20
N GLU A 171 12.47 -4.82 8.06
CA GLU A 171 12.62 -4.97 9.51
C GLU A 171 12.92 -6.42 9.93
N HIS A 172 12.51 -7.42 9.11
CA HIS A 172 12.70 -8.87 9.34
C HIS A 172 13.58 -9.51 8.25
N ALA A 173 14.59 -8.77 7.77
CA ALA A 173 15.48 -9.25 6.72
C ALA A 173 16.20 -10.55 7.14
N GLY A 174 16.22 -11.53 6.24
CA GLY A 174 16.78 -12.85 6.48
C GLY A 174 15.84 -13.85 7.19
N GLU A 175 14.73 -13.40 7.74
CA GLU A 175 13.72 -14.27 8.36
C GLU A 175 12.71 -14.77 7.33
N THR A 176 12.26 -16.02 7.46
CA THR A 176 11.16 -16.55 6.67
C THR A 176 9.83 -16.12 7.30
N LEU A 177 9.11 -15.26 6.62
CA LEU A 177 7.80 -14.76 7.05
C LEU A 177 6.70 -15.61 6.43
N ASP A 178 5.83 -16.14 7.27
CA ASP A 178 4.70 -16.92 6.79
C ASP A 178 3.59 -16.03 6.20
N ARG A 179 2.68 -16.66 5.45
CA ARG A 179 1.59 -15.93 4.77
C ARG A 179 0.67 -15.21 5.75
N THR A 180 0.44 -15.79 6.92
CA THR A 180 -0.45 -15.22 7.95
C THR A 180 0.17 -13.95 8.53
N GLN A 181 1.46 -13.97 8.88
CA GLN A 181 2.21 -12.81 9.35
C GLN A 181 2.17 -11.66 8.33
N LEU A 182 2.43 -11.97 7.04
CA LEU A 182 2.41 -10.98 5.97
C LEU A 182 1.01 -10.42 5.73
N MET A 183 -0.02 -11.26 5.78
CA MET A 183 -1.42 -10.83 5.62
C MET A 183 -1.90 -9.96 6.79
N GLU A 184 -1.52 -10.28 8.02
CA GLU A 184 -1.83 -9.45 9.19
C GLU A 184 -1.25 -8.03 9.07
N GLN A 185 -0.06 -7.89 8.46
CA GLN A 185 0.57 -6.59 8.22
C GLN A 185 -0.10 -5.82 7.07
N THR A 186 -0.70 -6.51 6.10
CA THR A 186 -1.30 -5.86 4.93
C THR A 186 -2.78 -5.56 5.10
N ARG A 187 -3.58 -6.40 5.79
CA ARG A 187 -5.05 -6.31 5.77
C ARG A 187 -5.80 -6.53 7.08
N GLY A 188 -5.12 -7.01 8.17
CA GLY A 188 -5.82 -7.41 9.39
C GLY A 188 -6.40 -8.82 9.32
N ARG A 189 -7.02 -9.26 10.44
CA ARG A 189 -7.29 -10.68 10.78
C ARG A 189 -8.39 -11.43 10.00
N ASP A 190 -9.10 -10.81 9.06
CA ASP A 190 -10.38 -11.36 8.54
C ASP A 190 -10.30 -12.08 7.19
N LEU A 191 -9.12 -12.49 6.71
CA LEU A 191 -8.97 -13.13 5.42
C LEU A 191 -8.55 -14.60 5.54
N GLY A 192 -9.26 -15.47 4.80
CA GLY A 192 -9.01 -16.91 4.77
C GLY A 192 -7.66 -17.26 4.10
N PRO A 193 -7.10 -18.46 4.39
CA PRO A 193 -5.79 -18.90 3.92
C PRO A 193 -5.67 -19.07 2.39
N LEU A 194 -6.76 -18.95 1.63
CA LEU A 194 -6.82 -19.07 0.18
C LEU A 194 -6.78 -17.72 -0.56
N ASP A 195 -6.60 -16.60 0.15
CA ASP A 195 -6.58 -15.28 -0.47
C ASP A 195 -5.31 -15.05 -1.29
N ARG A 196 -5.45 -15.00 -2.60
CA ARG A 196 -4.34 -14.75 -3.56
C ARG A 196 -3.85 -13.29 -3.58
N SER A 197 -4.48 -12.41 -2.86
CA SER A 197 -4.15 -10.99 -2.86
C SER A 197 -2.72 -10.68 -2.38
N LEU A 198 -2.17 -11.48 -1.46
CA LEU A 198 -0.79 -11.36 -1.03
C LEU A 198 0.20 -11.65 -2.16
N ASP A 199 -0.06 -12.68 -2.98
CA ASP A 199 0.81 -13.04 -4.10
C ASP A 199 0.84 -11.92 -5.15
N VAL A 200 -0.31 -11.30 -5.41
CA VAL A 200 -0.44 -10.13 -6.29
C VAL A 200 0.35 -8.94 -5.73
N GLN A 201 0.22 -8.65 -4.44
CA GLN A 201 0.98 -7.58 -3.80
C GLN A 201 2.48 -7.81 -3.86
N ILE A 202 2.93 -9.03 -3.57
CA ILE A 202 4.35 -9.38 -3.66
C ILE A 202 4.85 -9.29 -5.10
N SER A 203 4.06 -9.73 -6.08
CA SER A 203 4.39 -9.61 -7.49
C SER A 203 4.53 -8.14 -7.90
N ARG A 204 3.60 -7.29 -7.49
CA ARG A 204 3.65 -5.84 -7.73
C ARG A 204 4.85 -5.19 -7.04
N LEU A 205 5.11 -5.56 -5.78
CA LEU A 205 6.25 -5.03 -5.03
C LEU A 205 7.58 -5.41 -5.69
N ARG A 206 7.74 -6.66 -6.15
CA ARG A 206 8.89 -7.10 -6.94
C ARG A 206 9.08 -6.24 -8.18
N LEU A 207 8.01 -6.00 -8.93
CA LEU A 207 8.06 -5.15 -10.12
C LEU A 207 8.56 -3.73 -9.80
N ARG A 208 8.08 -3.13 -8.70
CA ARG A 208 8.50 -1.79 -8.24
C ARG A 208 9.97 -1.75 -7.81
N LEU A 209 10.47 -2.84 -7.24
CA LEU A 209 11.86 -3.00 -6.83
C LEU A 209 12.77 -3.52 -7.97
N GLN A 210 12.26 -3.68 -9.20
CA GLN A 210 12.96 -4.28 -10.33
C GLN A 210 13.51 -5.68 -10.02
N ASP A 211 12.85 -6.41 -9.09
CA ASP A 211 13.19 -7.78 -8.70
C ASP A 211 12.50 -8.77 -9.63
N ASP A 212 13.27 -9.54 -10.41
CA ASP A 212 12.72 -10.47 -11.41
C ASP A 212 11.83 -11.53 -10.75
N GLY A 213 10.53 -11.51 -11.08
CA GLY A 213 9.57 -12.45 -10.51
C GLY A 213 9.86 -13.94 -10.83
N LYS A 214 10.64 -14.23 -11.88
CA LYS A 214 11.06 -15.60 -12.23
C LYS A 214 12.29 -16.03 -11.43
N ASN A 215 13.23 -15.11 -11.18
CA ASN A 215 14.46 -15.33 -10.43
C ASN A 215 14.64 -14.22 -9.36
N PRO A 216 13.74 -14.13 -8.36
CA PRO A 216 13.77 -13.04 -7.41
C PRO A 216 15.04 -13.08 -6.54
N THR A 217 15.66 -11.93 -6.39
CA THR A 217 16.87 -11.74 -5.60
C THR A 217 16.58 -11.11 -4.24
N LEU A 218 15.62 -10.21 -4.16
CA LEU A 218 15.24 -9.49 -2.95
C LEU A 218 14.16 -10.23 -2.16
N ILE A 219 12.99 -10.43 -2.75
CA ILE A 219 11.88 -11.12 -2.09
C ILE A 219 11.79 -12.53 -2.65
N LYS A 220 12.34 -13.51 -1.97
CA LYS A 220 12.34 -14.92 -2.41
C LYS A 220 11.15 -15.68 -1.85
N THR A 221 10.60 -16.60 -2.65
CA THR A 221 9.56 -17.52 -2.21
C THR A 221 10.18 -18.75 -1.57
N VAL A 222 9.79 -19.05 -0.33
CA VAL A 222 10.15 -20.30 0.38
C VAL A 222 8.95 -21.25 0.27
N ARG A 223 9.06 -22.26 -0.59
CA ARG A 223 7.95 -23.19 -0.87
C ARG A 223 7.39 -23.81 0.40
N GLY A 224 6.07 -23.71 0.57
CA GLY A 224 5.36 -24.26 1.75
C GLY A 224 5.50 -23.45 3.03
N SER A 225 6.37 -22.42 3.09
CA SER A 225 6.63 -21.65 4.32
C SER A 225 6.29 -20.16 4.20
N GLY A 226 6.45 -19.53 3.00
CA GLY A 226 6.15 -18.13 2.83
C GLY A 226 7.19 -17.39 1.99
N TYR A 227 7.69 -16.26 2.50
CA TYR A 227 8.62 -15.39 1.78
C TYR A 227 9.76 -14.93 2.68
N VAL A 228 10.89 -14.62 2.10
CA VAL A 228 12.08 -14.11 2.80
C VAL A 228 12.64 -12.90 2.05
N PHE A 229 13.03 -11.86 2.79
CA PHE A 229 13.77 -10.72 2.25
C PHE A 229 15.27 -11.01 2.32
N SER A 230 15.85 -11.37 1.16
CA SER A 230 17.22 -11.92 1.04
C SER A 230 18.25 -10.83 0.75
N THR A 231 18.30 -9.78 1.57
CA THR A 231 19.30 -8.71 1.44
C THR A 231 19.67 -8.18 2.83
N ASP A 232 20.85 -7.61 2.94
CA ASP A 232 21.25 -6.90 4.16
C ASP A 232 20.53 -5.56 4.24
N VAL A 233 20.04 -5.21 5.43
CA VAL A 233 19.38 -3.95 5.70
C VAL A 233 20.14 -3.16 6.74
N SER A 234 20.60 -1.97 6.37
CA SER A 234 21.23 -1.02 7.30
C SER A 234 20.19 -0.04 7.83
N LYS A 235 20.23 0.17 9.15
CA LYS A 235 19.36 1.13 9.86
C LYS A 235 20.16 2.39 10.17
N LEU A 236 19.67 3.56 9.74
CA LEU A 236 20.35 4.86 9.90
C LEU A 236 19.40 5.90 10.51
N ASP A 237 19.93 6.77 11.34
CA ASP A 237 19.17 7.88 11.95
C ASP A 237 19.13 9.10 11.03
N ASP A 238 20.19 9.30 10.24
CA ASP A 238 20.33 10.41 9.28
C ASP A 238 20.28 9.91 7.84
N ALA A 239 19.91 10.81 6.91
CA ALA A 239 19.86 10.50 5.49
C ALA A 239 21.24 10.04 4.97
N PRO A 240 21.33 8.86 4.32
CA PRO A 240 22.60 8.38 3.80
C PRO A 240 23.13 9.33 2.72
N SER A 241 24.44 9.56 2.73
CA SER A 241 25.10 10.27 1.61
C SER A 241 25.03 9.40 0.34
N ALA A 242 25.00 10.04 -0.84
CA ALA A 242 24.95 9.33 -2.12
C ALA A 242 26.08 8.28 -2.28
N SER A 243 27.25 8.52 -1.68
CA SER A 243 28.37 7.58 -1.65
C SER A 243 28.12 6.36 -0.73
N ALA A 244 27.35 6.51 0.34
CA ALA A 244 27.02 5.41 1.26
C ALA A 244 26.01 4.45 0.64
N VAL A 245 25.05 4.95 -0.12
CA VAL A 245 24.04 4.12 -0.84
C VAL A 245 24.72 3.25 -1.90
N SER A 246 25.72 3.78 -2.61
CA SER A 246 26.49 3.03 -3.62
C SER A 246 27.32 1.87 -3.04
N MET A 247 27.72 1.95 -1.78
CA MET A 247 28.46 0.85 -1.12
C MET A 247 27.57 -0.32 -0.68
N LEU A 248 26.26 -0.12 -0.55
CA LEU A 248 25.28 -1.13 -0.16
C LEU A 248 24.78 -2.00 -1.35
N VAL A 249 25.27 -1.77 -2.54
CA VAL A 249 24.91 -2.48 -3.80
C VAL A 249 25.61 -3.86 -3.93
N ARG A 250 26.23 -4.42 -2.89
CA ARG A 250 26.85 -5.74 -3.01
C ARG A 250 25.80 -6.86 -2.88
N PRO A 251 25.56 -7.67 -3.94
CA PRO A 251 24.79 -8.90 -3.79
C PRO A 251 25.58 -9.89 -2.90
N MET A 252 24.89 -10.53 -1.93
CA MET A 252 25.42 -11.69 -1.25
C MET A 252 25.74 -12.79 -2.28
N GLY A 253 26.99 -13.02 -2.59
CA GLY A 253 27.36 -14.12 -3.49
C GLY A 253 28.70 -14.03 -4.20
N SER A 254 29.77 -13.57 -3.57
CA SER A 254 31.11 -13.95 -4.00
C SER A 254 31.86 -14.64 -2.88
N LYS A 255 31.74 -15.98 -2.81
CA LYS A 255 32.72 -16.79 -2.08
C LYS A 255 34.09 -16.51 -2.70
N ASN A 256 35.01 -15.97 -1.90
CA ASN A 256 36.43 -15.96 -2.26
C ASN A 256 36.87 -17.43 -2.54
N PRO A 257 37.56 -17.70 -3.64
CA PRO A 257 38.28 -18.95 -3.75
C PRO A 257 39.46 -18.89 -2.79
N ILE A 258 39.44 -19.77 -1.82
CA ILE A 258 40.63 -20.04 -0.97
C ILE A 258 41.63 -20.78 -1.84
N HIS A 259 42.81 -20.20 -1.97
CA HIS A 259 44.02 -20.89 -2.37
C HIS A 259 44.49 -21.85 -1.29
#